data_fa00fa47e1697b47f106b4ccf5ec195e
#
_entry.id   fa00fa47e1697b47f106b4ccf5ec195e
#
_cell.length_a   1.000
_cell.length_b   1.000
_cell.length_c   1.000
_cell.angle_alpha   90.00
_cell.angle_beta   90.00
_cell.angle_gamma   90.00
#
_symmetry.space_group_name_H-M   'P 1'
#
loop_
_entity.id
_entity.type
_entity.pdbx_description
1 polymer ?
#
loop_
_entity_poly.entity_id
_entity_poly.type
_entity_poly.pdbx_seq_one_letter_code
_entity_poly.pdbx_strand_id
1 'polypeptide(L)'
;TDFNIWKKEYDAESDNDEEKLKIKNVIIALKTLATEFRDGGKMEDNIEEMTSFFFLPLCVTRTGKLCMPVEGKIPWIPREYLRPMEDPLLAVGDGEKYDEFLEHTTNERYQLDSWQDYLAYAIKLYEFVAEIPFKSNYIRNGNELFKADGRYYLFQDSTVNASFYILQLYNALIKGTVNSLYDKITNGKIEPSKPLIKNTDISKMKAHVGQMGGAYPLSPSQREAMNHFGEIKEGNLLAVSGPPGTGKTTFLQSVVADMYVKSALKRERAPIIVAASTNNQAVTNIIDSFGQISEIGISNLEHKWITGTDSFAVYFPSNGKVKEAAQKRYQYTTVRGGGFVDELESKENRRSSGRLFKQEFHQYFRRETASIDFALCEEILWKELEKVNKDRINCISMLDNIKSVLGRESYGAYVERIMQNIRKEEAIRNDLQNQIEKIQETTQWFLNRMQEWRKAYQQFPWYVRLLKKFFCFKSKIQRWSFSFVNQAELSFLRRDTVSYTHLRAHETVLDL
;
A
#
# COMPACT_ATOMS: atom_id res chain seq x y z
N THR A 1 -11.92 34.64 -23.59
CA THR A 1 -12.34 34.87 -22.17
C THR A 1 -11.57 33.98 -21.24
N ASP A 2 -11.39 32.70 -21.57
CA ASP A 2 -10.70 31.72 -20.72
C ASP A 2 -9.18 31.96 -20.65
N PHE A 3 -8.59 32.45 -21.74
CA PHE A 3 -7.17 32.83 -21.74
C PHE A 3 -6.84 33.97 -20.78
N ASN A 4 -7.74 34.95 -20.65
CA ASN A 4 -7.53 36.08 -19.72
C ASN A 4 -7.71 35.66 -18.25
N ILE A 5 -8.62 34.73 -17.97
CA ILE A 5 -8.80 34.14 -16.64
C ILE A 5 -7.55 33.34 -16.28
N TRP A 6 -7.12 32.48 -17.18
CA TRP A 6 -5.93 31.66 -17.03
C TRP A 6 -4.64 32.49 -16.85
N LYS A 7 -4.51 33.60 -17.58
CA LYS A 7 -3.39 34.54 -17.42
C LYS A 7 -3.37 35.19 -16.04
N LYS A 8 -4.54 35.54 -15.49
CA LYS A 8 -4.67 36.10 -14.13
C LYS A 8 -4.30 35.08 -13.05
N GLU A 9 -4.75 33.82 -13.18
CA GLU A 9 -4.40 32.73 -12.26
C GLU A 9 -2.89 32.46 -12.28
N TYR A 10 -2.29 32.41 -13.45
CA TYR A 10 -0.86 32.21 -13.63
C TYR A 10 -0.03 33.35 -13.04
N ASP A 11 -0.46 34.59 -13.22
CA ASP A 11 0.20 35.77 -12.66
C ASP A 11 0.08 35.82 -11.12
N ALA A 12 -1.02 35.29 -10.54
CA ALA A 12 -1.21 35.19 -9.10
C ALA A 12 -0.33 34.11 -8.45
N GLU A 13 -0.12 32.99 -9.12
CA GLU A 13 0.75 31.89 -8.63
C GLU A 13 2.25 32.26 -8.70
N SER A 14 2.62 33.22 -9.56
CA SER A 14 4.04 33.49 -9.86
C SER A 14 4.71 34.48 -8.91
N ASP A 15 3.97 35.13 -8.03
CA ASP A 15 4.50 36.21 -7.16
C ASP A 15 5.42 35.70 -6.02
N ASN A 16 5.54 34.37 -5.82
CA ASN A 16 6.32 33.78 -4.73
C ASN A 16 7.66 33.12 -5.13
N ASP A 17 8.02 33.07 -6.42
CA ASP A 17 9.27 32.44 -6.88
C ASP A 17 9.96 33.26 -7.97
N GLU A 18 10.95 34.07 -7.63
CA GLU A 18 11.71 34.90 -8.56
C GLU A 18 12.54 34.19 -9.62
N GLU A 19 12.72 32.86 -9.52
CA GLU A 19 13.61 32.06 -10.40
C GLU A 19 12.91 31.09 -11.35
N LYS A 20 11.60 30.91 -11.30
CA LYS A 20 10.93 30.00 -12.24
C LYS A 20 10.63 30.67 -13.57
N LEU A 21 11.12 30.07 -14.65
CA LEU A 21 10.74 30.41 -16.02
C LEU A 21 9.20 30.48 -16.11
N LYS A 22 8.68 31.68 -16.32
CA LYS A 22 7.25 32.02 -16.27
C LYS A 22 6.57 31.62 -17.60
N ILE A 23 6.54 30.34 -17.88
CA ILE A 23 5.91 29.74 -19.05
C ILE A 23 4.89 28.71 -18.63
N LYS A 24 3.83 28.55 -19.41
CA LYS A 24 2.80 27.52 -19.20
C LYS A 24 2.70 26.62 -20.43
N ASN A 25 2.64 25.32 -20.18
CA ASN A 25 2.46 24.34 -21.24
C ASN A 25 1.01 24.34 -21.70
N VAL A 26 0.81 24.40 -23.02
CA VAL A 26 -0.50 24.39 -23.66
C VAL A 26 -0.49 23.47 -24.86
N ILE A 27 -1.65 23.05 -25.29
CA ILE A 27 -1.85 22.26 -26.50
C ILE A 27 -2.81 23.03 -27.41
N ILE A 28 -2.41 23.26 -28.65
CA ILE A 28 -3.33 23.75 -29.68
C ILE A 28 -3.88 22.54 -30.43
N ALA A 29 -5.19 22.42 -30.44
CA ALA A 29 -5.90 21.47 -31.27
C ALA A 29 -6.24 22.13 -32.63
N LEU A 30 -5.81 21.48 -33.68
CA LEU A 30 -5.96 21.91 -35.06
C LEU A 30 -6.76 20.87 -35.84
N LYS A 31 -7.19 21.26 -37.03
CA LYS A 31 -7.94 20.34 -37.93
C LYS A 31 -9.18 19.78 -37.20
N THR A 32 -10.07 20.68 -36.84
CA THR A 32 -11.30 20.36 -36.11
C THR A 32 -12.47 20.11 -37.08
N LEU A 33 -13.33 19.17 -36.69
CA LEU A 33 -14.59 18.86 -37.35
C LEU A 33 -15.73 18.97 -36.34
N ALA A 34 -16.78 19.71 -36.69
CA ALA A 34 -18.01 19.74 -35.94
C ALA A 34 -18.94 18.63 -36.44
N THR A 35 -19.34 17.72 -35.61
CA THR A 35 -20.36 16.70 -35.88
C THR A 35 -21.63 17.07 -35.17
N GLU A 36 -22.73 17.28 -35.90
CA GLU A 36 -24.05 17.42 -35.31
C GLU A 36 -24.61 16.02 -35.05
N PHE A 37 -24.75 15.62 -33.82
CA PHE A 37 -25.54 14.43 -33.46
C PHE A 37 -27.03 14.80 -33.47
N ARG A 38 -27.77 14.24 -34.39
CA ARG A 38 -29.25 14.22 -34.33
C ARG A 38 -29.67 12.97 -33.55
N ASP A 39 -29.87 13.12 -32.26
CA ASP A 39 -30.54 12.10 -31.50
C ASP A 39 -32.05 12.13 -31.82
N GLY A 40 -32.63 10.97 -32.08
CA GLY A 40 -33.93 10.79 -32.69
C GLY A 40 -35.08 11.59 -32.06
N GLY A 41 -35.42 12.71 -32.69
CA GLY A 41 -36.79 13.24 -32.68
C GLY A 41 -37.20 14.22 -31.60
N LYS A 42 -36.35 14.74 -30.72
CA LYS A 42 -36.65 15.88 -29.87
C LYS A 42 -35.65 17.01 -30.05
N MET A 43 -36.20 18.17 -30.40
CA MET A 43 -35.51 19.43 -30.60
C MET A 43 -35.18 20.05 -29.25
N GLU A 44 -34.23 19.51 -28.51
CA GLU A 44 -33.67 20.11 -27.32
C GLU A 44 -32.17 19.83 -27.31
N ASP A 45 -31.38 20.90 -27.43
CA ASP A 45 -29.93 20.98 -27.33
C ASP A 45 -29.13 20.26 -28.46
N ASN A 46 -28.80 21.02 -29.52
CA ASN A 46 -27.75 20.68 -30.44
C ASN A 46 -26.40 20.67 -29.70
N ILE A 47 -25.96 19.52 -29.21
CA ILE A 47 -24.61 19.35 -28.74
C ILE A 47 -23.72 19.20 -29.98
N GLU A 48 -23.03 20.27 -30.36
CA GLU A 48 -21.96 20.20 -31.34
C GLU A 48 -20.78 19.44 -30.67
N GLU A 49 -20.58 18.20 -31.05
CA GLU A 49 -19.37 17.50 -30.68
C GLU A 49 -18.23 17.90 -31.57
N MET A 50 -17.18 18.46 -30.99
CA MET A 50 -16.00 18.93 -31.73
C MET A 50 -14.88 17.91 -31.63
N THR A 51 -14.50 17.34 -32.74
CA THR A 51 -13.38 16.40 -32.88
C THR A 51 -12.17 17.09 -33.48
N SER A 52 -11.01 16.94 -32.85
CA SER A 52 -9.74 17.49 -33.31
C SER A 52 -8.77 16.37 -33.68
N PHE A 53 -8.09 16.51 -34.83
CA PHE A 53 -7.26 15.45 -35.38
C PHE A 53 -5.76 15.72 -35.32
N PHE A 54 -5.36 16.92 -35.00
CA PHE A 54 -3.94 17.28 -34.94
C PHE A 54 -3.66 18.18 -33.76
N PHE A 55 -2.71 17.79 -32.95
CA PHE A 55 -2.39 18.46 -31.70
C PHE A 55 -0.94 18.93 -31.68
N LEU A 56 -0.77 20.20 -31.27
CA LEU A 56 0.52 20.87 -31.20
C LEU A 56 0.81 21.28 -29.76
N PRO A 57 1.71 20.58 -29.05
CA PRO A 57 2.15 21.05 -27.73
C PRO A 57 3.02 22.29 -27.90
N LEU A 58 2.79 23.28 -27.04
CA LEU A 58 3.44 24.58 -27.07
C LEU A 58 3.65 25.09 -25.64
N CYS A 59 4.40 26.17 -25.54
CA CYS A 59 4.45 26.97 -24.33
C CYS A 59 3.90 28.36 -24.58
N VAL A 60 3.25 28.93 -23.57
CA VAL A 60 2.83 30.34 -23.56
C VAL A 60 3.64 31.07 -22.49
N THR A 61 4.27 32.17 -22.90
CA THR A 61 4.98 33.06 -21.98
C THR A 61 4.01 33.95 -21.24
N ARG A 62 4.45 34.60 -20.15
CA ARG A 62 3.68 35.60 -19.39
C ARG A 62 3.18 36.76 -20.27
N THR A 63 3.90 37.07 -21.34
CA THR A 63 3.50 38.13 -22.30
C THR A 63 2.49 37.64 -23.34
N GLY A 64 2.09 36.38 -23.31
CA GLY A 64 1.17 35.78 -24.26
C GLY A 64 1.82 35.31 -25.57
N LYS A 65 3.16 35.29 -25.65
CA LYS A 65 3.89 34.78 -26.81
C LYS A 65 3.93 33.26 -26.82
N LEU A 66 3.58 32.64 -27.95
CA LEU A 66 3.72 31.21 -28.18
C LEU A 66 5.18 30.85 -28.45
N CYS A 67 5.63 29.80 -27.83
CA CYS A 67 6.98 29.28 -27.95
C CYS A 67 6.97 27.76 -28.13
N MET A 68 8.10 27.20 -28.53
CA MET A 68 8.31 25.76 -28.55
C MET A 68 8.04 25.13 -27.20
N PRO A 69 7.56 23.87 -27.17
CA PRO A 69 7.38 23.17 -25.91
C PRO A 69 8.72 22.95 -25.21
N VAL A 70 8.73 23.12 -23.91
CA VAL A 70 9.83 22.65 -23.06
C VAL A 70 9.73 21.12 -23.04
N GLU A 71 10.82 20.38 -22.96
CA GLU A 71 10.83 18.91 -22.82
C GLU A 71 10.71 18.10 -24.13
N GLY A 72 10.97 18.66 -25.28
CA GLY A 72 11.03 17.90 -26.54
C GLY A 72 9.70 17.24 -26.95
N LYS A 73 8.57 17.80 -26.51
CA LYS A 73 7.24 17.34 -26.96
C LYS A 73 7.08 17.62 -28.46
N ILE A 74 6.56 16.64 -29.17
CA ILE A 74 6.33 16.73 -30.61
C ILE A 74 4.85 16.82 -30.93
N PRO A 75 4.48 17.38 -32.11
CA PRO A 75 3.12 17.31 -32.62
C PRO A 75 2.67 15.86 -32.78
N TRP A 76 1.35 15.62 -32.64
CA TRP A 76 0.83 14.27 -32.81
C TRP A 76 -0.57 14.25 -33.42
N ILE A 77 -0.88 13.10 -34.05
CA ILE A 77 -2.23 12.69 -34.43
C ILE A 77 -2.62 11.55 -33.52
N PRO A 78 -3.79 11.60 -32.84
CA PRO A 78 -4.23 10.48 -32.02
C PRO A 78 -4.38 9.19 -32.85
N ARG A 79 -3.86 8.08 -32.31
CA ARG A 79 -3.85 6.79 -33.02
C ARG A 79 -5.25 6.25 -33.32
N GLU A 80 -6.24 6.65 -32.53
CA GLU A 80 -7.65 6.33 -32.75
C GLU A 80 -8.21 6.84 -34.09
N TYR A 81 -7.53 7.81 -34.73
CA TYR A 81 -7.89 8.35 -36.03
C TYR A 81 -6.96 7.87 -37.17
N LEU A 82 -6.19 6.84 -36.93
CA LEU A 82 -5.26 6.25 -37.92
C LEU A 82 -5.67 4.80 -38.20
N ARG A 83 -5.59 4.38 -39.49
CA ARG A 83 -5.82 2.98 -39.89
C ARG A 83 -4.57 2.13 -39.61
N PRO A 84 -4.70 0.81 -39.40
CA PRO A 84 -5.94 0.05 -39.19
C PRO A 84 -6.44 0.16 -37.74
N MET A 85 -7.72 0.50 -37.59
CA MET A 85 -8.46 0.37 -36.32
C MET A 85 -9.73 -0.42 -36.60
N GLU A 86 -10.26 -1.16 -35.63
CA GLU A 86 -11.39 -2.06 -35.81
C GLU A 86 -12.67 -1.39 -36.29
N ASP A 87 -12.87 -0.11 -36.03
CA ASP A 87 -14.00 0.68 -36.53
C ASP A 87 -13.71 2.18 -36.37
N PRO A 88 -12.82 2.79 -37.17
CA PRO A 88 -12.56 4.21 -37.02
C PRO A 88 -13.77 5.00 -37.55
N LEU A 89 -14.48 5.66 -36.66
CA LEU A 89 -15.53 6.64 -37.01
C LEU A 89 -14.99 7.69 -38.00
N LEU A 90 -13.72 8.03 -37.86
CA LEU A 90 -13.00 8.95 -38.73
C LEU A 90 -11.53 8.50 -38.85
N ALA A 91 -11.05 8.27 -40.06
CA ALA A 91 -9.67 7.90 -40.37
C ALA A 91 -8.97 9.01 -41.13
N VAL A 92 -8.14 9.79 -40.46
CA VAL A 92 -7.43 10.93 -41.05
C VAL A 92 -6.18 10.49 -41.81
N GLY A 93 -5.61 9.36 -41.46
CA GLY A 93 -4.40 8.86 -42.10
C GLY A 93 -4.13 7.39 -41.78
N ASP A 94 -2.92 6.96 -42.12
CA ASP A 94 -2.44 5.60 -41.92
C ASP A 94 -1.46 5.52 -40.76
N GLY A 95 -1.63 4.53 -39.90
CA GLY A 95 -0.78 4.29 -38.73
C GLY A 95 0.63 3.81 -39.08
N GLU A 96 0.78 3.04 -40.20
CA GLU A 96 2.09 2.61 -40.68
C GLU A 96 2.90 3.81 -41.14
N LYS A 97 2.27 4.74 -41.92
CA LYS A 97 2.91 6.00 -42.31
C LYS A 97 3.27 6.88 -41.10
N TYR A 98 2.42 6.90 -40.10
CA TYR A 98 2.72 7.65 -38.87
C TYR A 98 3.96 7.10 -38.16
N ASP A 99 4.06 5.78 -38.02
CA ASP A 99 5.21 5.12 -37.42
C ASP A 99 6.47 5.26 -38.28
N GLU A 100 6.35 5.10 -39.60
CA GLU A 100 7.42 5.34 -40.58
C GLU A 100 7.99 6.78 -40.50
N PHE A 101 7.10 7.77 -40.42
CA PHE A 101 7.54 9.15 -40.24
C PHE A 101 8.31 9.36 -38.93
N LEU A 102 7.79 8.80 -37.83
CA LEU A 102 8.43 8.92 -36.53
C LEU A 102 9.80 8.21 -36.49
N GLU A 103 9.96 7.11 -37.18
CA GLU A 103 11.21 6.37 -37.27
C GLU A 103 12.24 7.15 -38.10
N HIS A 104 11.88 7.58 -39.29
CA HIS A 104 12.78 8.32 -40.20
C HIS A 104 13.18 9.69 -39.67
N THR A 105 12.33 10.33 -38.87
CA THR A 105 12.61 11.67 -38.30
C THR A 105 13.17 11.65 -36.88
N THR A 106 13.61 10.49 -36.38
CA THR A 106 14.14 10.36 -35.04
C THR A 106 15.26 11.36 -34.76
N ASN A 107 16.20 11.53 -35.66
CA ASN A 107 17.30 12.49 -35.51
C ASN A 107 16.82 13.95 -35.65
N GLU A 108 15.90 14.25 -36.53
CA GLU A 108 15.34 15.60 -36.70
C GLU A 108 14.64 16.07 -35.42
N ARG A 109 13.91 15.19 -34.73
CA ARG A 109 13.20 15.53 -33.49
C ARG A 109 14.08 16.07 -32.37
N TYR A 110 15.32 15.62 -32.31
CA TYR A 110 16.29 16.08 -31.33
C TYR A 110 17.02 17.36 -31.75
N GLN A 111 16.80 17.85 -32.97
CA GLN A 111 17.45 19.04 -33.53
C GLN A 111 16.46 20.17 -33.85
N LEU A 112 15.26 20.12 -33.22
CA LEU A 112 14.26 21.19 -33.36
C LEU A 112 14.62 22.36 -32.45
N ASP A 113 15.55 23.19 -32.88
CA ASP A 113 16.12 24.28 -32.07
C ASP A 113 15.39 25.63 -32.27
N SER A 114 14.55 25.73 -33.30
CA SER A 114 13.82 26.94 -33.61
C SER A 114 12.33 26.73 -33.75
N TRP A 115 11.55 27.81 -33.57
CA TRP A 115 10.11 27.81 -33.83
C TRP A 115 9.77 27.43 -35.28
N GLN A 116 10.58 27.86 -36.24
CA GLN A 116 10.41 27.55 -37.64
C GLN A 116 10.59 26.05 -37.93
N ASP A 117 11.63 25.45 -37.34
CA ASP A 117 11.89 24.02 -37.49
C ASP A 117 10.79 23.20 -36.88
N TYR A 118 10.29 23.60 -35.68
CA TYR A 118 9.18 22.94 -35.02
C TYR A 118 7.90 22.97 -35.87
N LEU A 119 7.53 24.13 -36.40
CA LEU A 119 6.38 24.24 -37.28
C LEU A 119 6.55 23.48 -38.58
N ALA A 120 7.74 23.53 -39.21
CA ALA A 120 8.05 22.77 -40.40
C ALA A 120 7.91 21.26 -40.18
N TYR A 121 8.41 20.79 -39.02
CA TYR A 121 8.23 19.40 -38.61
C TYR A 121 6.74 19.03 -38.42
N ALA A 122 5.97 19.88 -37.76
CA ALA A 122 4.54 19.67 -37.56
C ALA A 122 3.78 19.59 -38.89
N ILE A 123 4.09 20.46 -39.82
CA ILE A 123 3.49 20.47 -41.17
C ILE A 123 3.86 19.20 -41.93
N LYS A 124 5.14 18.84 -41.95
CA LYS A 124 5.62 17.61 -42.63
C LYS A 124 4.92 16.36 -42.04
N LEU A 125 4.80 16.24 -40.69
CA LEU A 125 4.12 15.13 -40.08
C LEU A 125 2.67 15.02 -40.56
N TYR A 126 1.91 16.12 -40.50
CA TYR A 126 0.51 16.11 -40.88
C TYR A 126 0.35 15.75 -42.39
N GLU A 127 1.13 16.41 -43.27
CA GLU A 127 1.06 16.21 -44.72
C GLU A 127 1.46 14.79 -45.13
N PHE A 128 2.45 14.20 -44.45
CA PHE A 128 2.89 12.85 -44.75
C PHE A 128 1.84 11.80 -44.34
N VAL A 129 1.24 11.98 -43.17
CA VAL A 129 0.28 11.01 -42.62
C VAL A 129 -1.12 11.17 -43.21
N ALA A 130 -1.60 12.41 -43.33
CA ALA A 130 -2.94 12.69 -43.84
C ALA A 130 -3.00 12.76 -45.37
N GLU A 131 -1.85 12.85 -46.05
CA GLU A 131 -1.74 13.00 -47.55
C GLU A 131 -2.54 14.19 -48.10
N ILE A 132 -2.68 15.23 -47.30
CA ILE A 132 -3.35 16.48 -47.67
C ILE A 132 -2.47 17.65 -47.23
N PRO A 133 -2.36 18.72 -48.04
CA PRO A 133 -1.63 19.90 -47.63
C PRO A 133 -2.16 20.47 -46.30
N PHE A 134 -1.27 20.82 -45.39
CA PHE A 134 -1.65 21.37 -44.09
C PHE A 134 -2.53 22.62 -44.21
N LYS A 135 -2.32 23.44 -45.24
CA LYS A 135 -3.13 24.63 -45.52
C LYS A 135 -4.53 24.34 -46.05
N SER A 136 -4.84 23.08 -46.37
CA SER A 136 -6.18 22.70 -46.85
C SER A 136 -7.23 22.94 -45.77
N ASN A 137 -8.37 23.47 -46.16
CA ASN A 137 -9.55 23.58 -45.28
C ASN A 137 -10.37 22.27 -45.23
N TYR A 138 -9.78 21.18 -45.64
CA TYR A 138 -10.41 19.88 -45.62
C TYR A 138 -9.62 18.91 -44.76
N ILE A 139 -10.35 17.95 -44.19
CA ILE A 139 -9.82 16.82 -43.47
C ILE A 139 -10.17 15.56 -44.25
N ARG A 140 -9.22 14.68 -44.45
CA ARG A 140 -9.42 13.39 -45.09
C ARG A 140 -10.08 12.40 -44.14
N ASN A 141 -11.07 11.67 -44.64
CA ASN A 141 -11.62 10.49 -43.95
C ASN A 141 -11.70 9.34 -44.99
N GLY A 142 -10.69 8.51 -45.00
CA GLY A 142 -10.53 7.50 -46.02
C GLY A 142 -10.43 8.11 -47.41
N ASN A 143 -11.42 7.91 -48.25
CA ASN A 143 -11.49 8.47 -49.61
C ASN A 143 -12.32 9.78 -49.70
N GLU A 144 -12.92 10.20 -48.60
CA GLU A 144 -13.78 11.38 -48.56
C GLU A 144 -13.06 12.58 -47.93
N LEU A 145 -13.51 13.78 -48.27
CA LEU A 145 -12.99 15.04 -47.79
C LEU A 145 -14.09 15.78 -47.04
N PHE A 146 -13.89 16.06 -45.79
CA PHE A 146 -14.76 16.87 -44.98
C PHE A 146 -14.21 18.27 -44.80
N LYS A 147 -15.05 19.28 -44.84
CA LYS A 147 -14.65 20.65 -44.60
C LYS A 147 -14.29 20.83 -43.11
N ALA A 148 -13.07 21.26 -42.85
CA ALA A 148 -12.66 21.61 -41.50
C ALA A 148 -13.48 22.83 -40.97
N ASP A 149 -13.77 22.82 -39.71
CA ASP A 149 -14.52 23.89 -39.06
C ASP A 149 -13.75 25.23 -39.01
N GLY A 150 -12.42 25.18 -39.11
CA GLY A 150 -11.56 26.35 -39.10
C GLY A 150 -11.35 26.98 -37.73
N ARG A 151 -11.99 26.46 -36.69
CA ARG A 151 -11.74 26.84 -35.30
C ARG A 151 -10.51 26.12 -34.76
N TYR A 152 -9.77 26.78 -33.85
CA TYR A 152 -8.63 26.24 -33.15
C TYR A 152 -8.91 26.31 -31.67
N TYR A 153 -8.53 25.28 -30.93
CA TYR A 153 -8.77 25.22 -29.50
C TYR A 153 -7.44 25.20 -28.76
N LEU A 154 -7.34 25.99 -27.72
CA LEU A 154 -6.19 26.06 -26.85
C LEU A 154 -6.55 25.47 -25.50
N PHE A 155 -5.85 24.41 -25.10
CA PHE A 155 -6.03 23.76 -23.81
C PHE A 155 -4.79 24.00 -22.94
N GLN A 156 -5.00 24.11 -21.64
CA GLN A 156 -3.89 23.98 -20.71
C GLN A 156 -3.41 22.52 -20.79
N ASP A 157 -2.11 22.33 -20.98
CA ASP A 157 -1.51 20.99 -20.92
C ASP A 157 -1.46 20.53 -19.45
N SER A 158 -2.53 19.87 -19.03
CA SER A 158 -2.64 19.20 -17.73
C SER A 158 -2.26 17.72 -17.81
N THR A 159 -1.79 17.27 -18.99
CA THR A 159 -1.38 15.88 -19.14
C THR A 159 -0.19 15.62 -18.24
N VAL A 160 -0.40 14.72 -17.28
CA VAL A 160 0.70 14.11 -16.56
C VAL A 160 1.47 13.31 -17.61
N ASN A 161 2.69 13.70 -17.88
CA ASN A 161 3.55 12.94 -18.81
C ASN A 161 3.89 11.59 -18.15
N ALA A 162 2.99 10.64 -18.28
CA ALA A 162 3.16 9.29 -17.73
C ALA A 162 4.42 8.62 -18.30
N SER A 163 4.86 9.05 -19.47
CA SER A 163 6.06 8.54 -20.16
C SER A 163 7.35 9.26 -19.76
N PHE A 164 7.30 10.34 -19.00
CA PHE A 164 8.49 11.16 -18.69
C PHE A 164 9.63 10.34 -18.09
N TYR A 165 9.36 9.56 -17.08
CA TYR A 165 10.38 8.71 -16.43
C TYR A 165 10.84 7.57 -17.33
N ILE A 166 9.96 7.04 -18.19
CA ILE A 166 10.30 6.02 -19.19
C ILE A 166 11.26 6.60 -20.22
N LEU A 167 10.97 7.81 -20.71
CA LEU A 167 11.85 8.51 -21.64
C LEU A 167 13.21 8.85 -21.01
N GLN A 168 13.23 9.27 -19.74
CA GLN A 168 14.49 9.47 -19.01
C GLN A 168 15.30 8.17 -18.90
N LEU A 169 14.61 7.05 -18.61
CA LEU A 169 15.25 5.75 -18.58
C LEU A 169 15.85 5.39 -19.94
N TYR A 170 15.11 5.53 -21.03
CA TYR A 170 15.63 5.27 -22.36
C TYR A 170 16.82 6.16 -22.71
N ASN A 171 16.76 7.44 -22.39
CA ASN A 171 17.88 8.35 -22.57
C ASN A 171 19.11 7.95 -21.76
N ALA A 172 18.94 7.45 -20.54
CA ALA A 172 20.04 6.93 -19.72
C ALA A 172 20.64 5.66 -20.32
N LEU A 173 19.78 4.76 -20.85
CA LEU A 173 20.23 3.53 -21.54
C LEU A 173 21.00 3.84 -22.82
N ILE A 174 20.53 4.79 -23.64
CA ILE A 174 21.23 5.25 -24.85
C ILE A 174 22.62 5.83 -24.51
N LYS A 175 22.74 6.51 -23.37
CA LYS A 175 24.03 7.05 -22.88
C LYS A 175 24.95 5.99 -22.27
N GLY A 176 24.54 4.71 -22.29
CA GLY A 176 25.35 3.59 -21.81
C GLY A 176 25.28 3.34 -20.31
N THR A 177 24.32 3.93 -19.59
CA THR A 177 24.07 3.61 -18.19
C THR A 177 23.24 2.32 -18.11
N VAL A 178 23.92 1.17 -18.24
CA VAL A 178 23.23 -0.13 -18.24
C VAL A 178 23.42 -0.80 -16.89
N ASN A 179 22.31 -1.29 -16.32
CA ASN A 179 22.31 -2.11 -15.12
C ASN A 179 22.34 -3.59 -15.54
N SER A 180 23.16 -4.42 -14.88
CA SER A 180 23.27 -5.85 -15.16
C SER A 180 21.94 -6.61 -15.08
N LEU A 181 21.00 -6.12 -14.27
CA LEU A 181 19.65 -6.68 -14.16
C LEU A 181 18.81 -6.37 -15.42
N TYR A 182 18.94 -5.17 -15.96
CA TYR A 182 18.28 -4.78 -17.20
C TYR A 182 18.77 -5.64 -18.37
N ASP A 183 20.10 -5.85 -18.46
CA ASP A 183 20.67 -6.73 -19.48
C ASP A 183 20.15 -8.16 -19.40
N LYS A 184 19.94 -8.70 -18.20
CA LYS A 184 19.38 -10.03 -18.03
C LYS A 184 17.92 -10.11 -18.54
N ILE A 185 17.14 -9.05 -18.37
CA ILE A 185 15.74 -9.00 -18.81
C ILE A 185 15.64 -8.87 -20.32
N THR A 186 16.50 -8.01 -20.92
CA THR A 186 16.38 -7.62 -22.33
C THR A 186 17.15 -8.50 -23.29
N ASN A 187 18.21 -9.16 -22.86
CA ASN A 187 19.08 -9.98 -23.72
C ASN A 187 18.45 -11.28 -24.26
N GLY A 188 17.25 -11.61 -23.83
CA GLY A 188 16.51 -12.77 -24.34
C GLY A 188 17.21 -14.12 -24.14
N LYS A 189 18.34 -14.19 -23.43
CA LYS A 189 19.01 -15.43 -23.10
C LYS A 189 18.20 -16.16 -22.05
N ILE A 190 17.49 -17.20 -22.46
CA ILE A 190 16.77 -18.09 -21.57
C ILE A 190 17.80 -18.94 -20.84
N GLU A 191 18.06 -18.66 -19.57
CA GLU A 191 18.80 -19.59 -18.74
C GLU A 191 17.95 -20.86 -18.53
N PRO A 192 18.55 -22.05 -18.50
CA PRO A 192 17.82 -23.28 -18.21
C PRO A 192 17.10 -23.12 -16.87
N SER A 193 15.81 -23.44 -16.86
CA SER A 193 15.00 -23.37 -15.64
C SER A 193 15.59 -24.26 -14.56
N LYS A 194 15.83 -23.70 -13.39
CA LYS A 194 16.22 -24.48 -12.23
C LYS A 194 15.08 -25.44 -11.84
N PRO A 195 15.40 -26.65 -11.35
CA PRO A 195 14.36 -27.56 -10.89
C PRO A 195 13.53 -26.90 -9.79
N LEU A 196 12.20 -27.14 -9.83
CA LEU A 196 11.27 -26.58 -8.85
C LEU A 196 11.59 -27.14 -7.45
N ILE A 197 11.71 -26.25 -6.49
CA ILE A 197 11.87 -26.59 -5.07
C ILE A 197 10.48 -26.85 -4.51
N LYS A 198 10.15 -28.12 -4.30
CA LYS A 198 8.83 -28.53 -3.84
C LYS A 198 8.60 -28.10 -2.38
N ASN A 199 7.35 -27.85 -2.02
CA ASN A 199 6.93 -27.60 -0.63
C ASN A 199 7.16 -28.78 0.30
N THR A 200 7.39 -29.97 -0.26
CA THR A 200 7.70 -31.21 0.48
C THR A 200 9.14 -31.29 0.99
N ASP A 201 9.99 -30.39 0.56
CA ASP A 201 11.37 -30.29 1.06
C ASP A 201 11.38 -29.50 2.38
N ILE A 202 11.24 -30.23 3.50
CA ILE A 202 11.19 -29.66 4.85
C ILE A 202 12.47 -28.89 5.18
N SER A 203 13.62 -29.33 4.67
CA SER A 203 14.90 -28.68 4.93
C SER A 203 14.93 -27.23 4.42
N LYS A 204 14.26 -26.95 3.31
CA LYS A 204 14.14 -25.62 2.70
C LYS A 204 13.28 -24.65 3.52
N MET A 205 12.36 -25.16 4.34
CA MET A 205 11.55 -24.35 5.24
C MET A 205 12.38 -23.59 6.29
N LYS A 206 13.60 -24.04 6.59
CA LYS A 206 14.52 -23.33 7.48
C LYS A 206 14.88 -21.93 6.97
N ALA A 207 14.90 -21.74 5.66
CA ALA A 207 15.27 -20.50 5.02
C ALA A 207 14.17 -19.41 5.12
N HIS A 208 12.92 -19.77 5.32
CA HIS A 208 11.80 -18.84 5.50
C HIS A 208 11.62 -18.56 7.00
N VAL A 209 11.97 -17.34 7.45
CA VAL A 209 12.04 -16.97 8.87
C VAL A 209 10.94 -16.03 9.34
N GLY A 210 10.28 -15.31 8.44
CA GLY A 210 9.26 -14.33 8.79
C GLY A 210 7.97 -14.48 8.00
N GLN A 211 6.83 -14.30 8.66
CA GLN A 211 5.51 -14.25 8.05
C GLN A 211 4.66 -13.18 8.75
N MET A 212 3.94 -12.37 7.98
CA MET A 212 3.00 -11.41 8.52
C MET A 212 1.68 -12.09 8.86
N GLY A 213 1.33 -12.08 10.14
CA GLY A 213 0.07 -12.65 10.64
C GLY A 213 -0.02 -14.17 10.55
N GLY A 214 -0.91 -14.75 11.33
CA GLY A 214 -1.16 -16.20 11.36
C GLY A 214 -2.50 -16.61 10.76
N ALA A 215 -3.37 -15.64 10.42
CA ALA A 215 -4.74 -15.91 9.99
C ALA A 215 -4.81 -16.67 8.65
N TYR A 216 -3.85 -16.43 7.76
CA TYR A 216 -3.82 -17.04 6.42
C TYR A 216 -2.46 -17.72 6.19
N PRO A 217 -2.33 -19.02 6.48
CA PRO A 217 -1.10 -19.75 6.20
C PRO A 217 -0.85 -19.82 4.69
N LEU A 218 0.42 -19.82 4.30
CA LEU A 218 0.80 -19.98 2.91
C LEU A 218 0.32 -21.31 2.32
N SER A 219 -0.29 -21.24 1.15
CA SER A 219 -0.64 -22.44 0.37
C SER A 219 0.62 -23.19 -0.08
N PRO A 220 0.51 -24.46 -0.49
CA PRO A 220 1.66 -25.22 -0.99
C PRO A 220 2.44 -24.50 -2.10
N SER A 221 1.76 -23.93 -3.08
CA SER A 221 2.38 -23.20 -4.19
C SER A 221 3.07 -21.90 -3.74
N GLN A 222 2.50 -21.20 -2.76
CA GLN A 222 3.14 -20.02 -2.18
C GLN A 222 4.40 -20.40 -1.39
N ARG A 223 4.42 -21.56 -0.70
CA ARG A 223 5.62 -22.06 -0.03
C ARG A 223 6.71 -22.45 -1.02
N GLU A 224 6.36 -23.04 -2.16
CA GLU A 224 7.29 -23.30 -3.25
C GLU A 224 7.91 -21.99 -3.75
N ALA A 225 7.09 -20.96 -3.98
CA ALA A 225 7.58 -19.64 -4.36
C ALA A 225 8.49 -19.01 -3.29
N MET A 226 8.17 -19.17 -2.00
CA MET A 226 9.04 -18.72 -0.90
C MET A 226 10.37 -19.49 -0.83
N ASN A 227 10.36 -20.79 -1.11
CA ASN A 227 11.59 -21.58 -1.19
C ASN A 227 12.49 -21.06 -2.32
N HIS A 228 11.92 -20.73 -3.48
CA HIS A 228 12.65 -20.12 -4.58
C HIS A 228 13.17 -18.72 -4.21
N PHE A 229 12.33 -17.91 -3.55
CA PHE A 229 12.74 -16.60 -3.05
C PHE A 229 13.92 -16.70 -2.08
N GLY A 230 13.94 -17.71 -1.22
CA GLY A 230 15.04 -17.96 -0.28
C GLY A 230 16.38 -18.26 -0.94
N GLU A 231 16.40 -18.66 -2.20
CA GLU A 231 17.61 -18.95 -2.98
C GLU A 231 18.04 -17.81 -3.92
N ILE A 232 17.27 -16.72 -3.97
CA ILE A 232 17.61 -15.54 -4.77
C ILE A 232 18.87 -14.90 -4.22
N LYS A 233 19.79 -14.60 -5.14
CA LYS A 233 21.00 -13.81 -4.88
C LYS A 233 20.83 -12.42 -5.46
N GLU A 234 21.69 -11.51 -5.04
CA GLU A 234 21.76 -10.16 -5.61
C GLU A 234 21.86 -10.21 -7.15
N GLY A 235 21.07 -9.38 -7.82
CA GLY A 235 20.99 -9.35 -9.28
C GLY A 235 20.23 -10.51 -9.92
N ASN A 236 19.45 -11.28 -9.17
CA ASN A 236 18.55 -12.29 -9.70
C ASN A 236 17.10 -11.78 -9.76
N LEU A 237 16.30 -12.45 -10.60
CA LEU A 237 14.89 -12.19 -10.80
C LEU A 237 14.06 -13.41 -10.43
N LEU A 238 12.91 -13.17 -9.82
CA LEU A 238 11.88 -14.18 -9.59
C LEU A 238 10.55 -13.65 -10.14
N ALA A 239 10.03 -14.30 -11.16
CA ALA A 239 8.69 -14.02 -11.67
C ALA A 239 7.67 -14.93 -10.96
N VAL A 240 6.65 -14.33 -10.37
CA VAL A 240 5.55 -15.04 -9.70
C VAL A 240 4.25 -14.71 -10.43
N SER A 241 3.69 -15.73 -11.10
CA SER A 241 2.41 -15.62 -11.79
C SER A 241 1.31 -16.30 -10.99
N GLY A 242 0.12 -15.73 -11.00
CA GLY A 242 -1.06 -16.31 -10.38
C GLY A 242 -2.33 -15.57 -10.76
N PRO A 243 -3.47 -16.25 -10.95
CA PRO A 243 -4.76 -15.61 -11.18
C PRO A 243 -5.15 -14.65 -10.05
N PRO A 244 -6.14 -13.76 -10.26
CA PRO A 244 -6.74 -12.98 -9.18
C PRO A 244 -7.24 -13.90 -8.06
N GLY A 245 -7.11 -13.46 -6.80
CA GLY A 245 -7.59 -14.24 -5.64
C GLY A 245 -6.69 -15.38 -5.15
N THR A 246 -5.57 -15.67 -5.80
CA THR A 246 -4.65 -16.76 -5.40
C THR A 246 -3.71 -16.41 -4.24
N GLY A 247 -3.90 -15.26 -3.59
CA GLY A 247 -3.11 -14.84 -2.43
C GLY A 247 -1.72 -14.30 -2.75
N LYS A 248 -1.53 -13.65 -3.91
CA LYS A 248 -0.27 -12.97 -4.25
C LYS A 248 0.13 -11.93 -3.19
N THR A 249 -0.84 -11.24 -2.62
CA THR A 249 -0.60 -10.27 -1.53
C THR A 249 -0.05 -10.97 -0.29
N THR A 250 -0.61 -12.11 0.10
CA THR A 250 -0.11 -12.91 1.24
C THR A 250 1.32 -13.39 1.00
N PHE A 251 1.64 -13.78 -0.23
CA PHE A 251 3.01 -14.12 -0.61
C PHE A 251 3.95 -12.89 -0.45
N LEU A 252 3.56 -11.73 -0.97
CA LEU A 252 4.36 -10.49 -0.83
C LEU A 252 4.55 -10.08 0.64
N GLN A 253 3.51 -10.20 1.46
CA GLN A 253 3.62 -9.98 2.90
C GLN A 253 4.66 -10.89 3.54
N SER A 254 4.68 -12.16 3.14
CA SER A 254 5.66 -13.12 3.64
C SER A 254 7.08 -12.79 3.17
N VAL A 255 7.25 -12.33 1.92
CA VAL A 255 8.55 -11.86 1.41
C VAL A 255 9.07 -10.69 2.25
N VAL A 256 8.23 -9.68 2.49
CA VAL A 256 8.61 -8.51 3.28
C VAL A 256 8.98 -8.92 4.71
N ALA A 257 8.13 -9.72 5.36
CA ALA A 257 8.38 -10.19 6.72
C ALA A 257 9.69 -11.00 6.81
N ASP A 258 9.93 -11.88 5.84
CA ASP A 258 11.14 -12.70 5.78
C ASP A 258 12.39 -11.84 5.65
N MET A 259 12.38 -10.82 4.79
CA MET A 259 13.48 -9.89 4.63
C MET A 259 13.76 -9.09 5.91
N TYR A 260 12.72 -8.58 6.56
CA TYR A 260 12.86 -7.82 7.81
C TYR A 260 13.43 -8.70 8.94
N VAL A 261 12.88 -9.89 9.13
CA VAL A 261 13.35 -10.81 10.18
C VAL A 261 14.77 -11.28 9.91
N LYS A 262 15.14 -11.56 8.66
CA LYS A 262 16.52 -11.92 8.29
C LYS A 262 17.51 -10.80 8.61
N SER A 263 17.16 -9.55 8.26
CA SER A 263 18.01 -8.39 8.58
C SER A 263 18.13 -8.18 10.08
N ALA A 264 17.02 -8.32 10.82
CA ALA A 264 17.03 -8.22 12.28
C ALA A 264 17.90 -9.30 12.93
N LEU A 265 17.82 -10.56 12.49
CA LEU A 265 18.65 -11.67 12.97
C LEU A 265 20.13 -11.43 12.72
N LYS A 266 20.49 -10.78 11.60
CA LYS A 266 21.86 -10.42 11.26
C LYS A 266 22.34 -9.12 11.91
N ARG A 267 21.47 -8.41 12.62
CA ARG A 267 21.70 -7.06 13.17
C ARG A 267 22.04 -6.02 12.10
N GLU A 268 21.52 -6.23 10.90
CA GLU A 268 21.61 -5.29 9.79
C GLU A 268 20.49 -4.26 9.86
N ARG A 269 20.62 -3.18 9.10
CA ARG A 269 19.53 -2.21 8.93
C ARG A 269 18.33 -2.84 8.26
N ALA A 270 17.14 -2.33 8.58
CA ALA A 270 15.92 -2.77 7.92
C ALA A 270 16.03 -2.65 6.39
N PRO A 271 15.57 -3.65 5.63
CA PRO A 271 15.66 -3.62 4.18
C PRO A 271 14.76 -2.53 3.60
N ILE A 272 15.20 -1.88 2.53
CA ILE A 272 14.37 -0.97 1.75
C ILE A 272 13.74 -1.77 0.62
N ILE A 273 12.42 -1.87 0.64
CA ILE A 273 11.65 -2.61 -0.35
C ILE A 273 10.80 -1.62 -1.14
N VAL A 274 11.01 -1.54 -2.45
CA VAL A 274 10.25 -0.68 -3.34
C VAL A 274 9.19 -1.52 -4.08
N ALA A 275 7.94 -1.15 -3.92
CA ALA A 275 6.82 -1.75 -4.64
C ALA A 275 6.25 -0.73 -5.64
N ALA A 276 6.09 -1.13 -6.89
CA ALA A 276 5.51 -0.31 -7.93
C ALA A 276 4.40 -1.06 -8.67
N SER A 277 3.37 -0.33 -9.10
CA SER A 277 2.30 -0.87 -9.94
C SER A 277 1.78 0.22 -10.86
N THR A 278 1.31 -0.17 -12.04
CA THR A 278 0.58 0.71 -12.96
C THR A 278 -0.83 1.01 -12.47
N ASN A 279 -1.38 0.18 -11.57
CA ASN A 279 -2.70 0.36 -10.98
C ASN A 279 -2.56 0.93 -9.55
N ASN A 280 -3.05 2.15 -9.35
CA ASN A 280 -3.05 2.81 -8.03
C ASN A 280 -3.77 1.98 -6.95
N GLN A 281 -4.86 1.28 -7.32
CA GLN A 281 -5.60 0.44 -6.37
C GLN A 281 -4.75 -0.76 -5.90
N ALA A 282 -3.92 -1.32 -6.76
CA ALA A 282 -3.01 -2.39 -6.34
C ALA A 282 -1.97 -1.89 -5.33
N VAL A 283 -1.45 -0.67 -5.51
CA VAL A 283 -0.51 -0.06 -4.55
C VAL A 283 -1.19 0.22 -3.22
N THR A 284 -2.40 0.81 -3.22
CA THR A 284 -3.14 1.09 -1.99
C THR A 284 -3.56 -0.18 -1.27
N ASN A 285 -3.96 -1.23 -1.98
CA ASN A 285 -4.24 -2.54 -1.38
C ASN A 285 -2.99 -3.15 -0.70
N ILE A 286 -1.81 -2.95 -1.27
CA ILE A 286 -0.56 -3.36 -0.63
C ILE A 286 -0.39 -2.58 0.67
N ILE A 287 -0.53 -1.25 0.66
CA ILE A 287 -0.40 -0.41 1.85
C ILE A 287 -1.40 -0.82 2.93
N ASP A 288 -2.66 -1.01 2.57
CA ASP A 288 -3.71 -1.45 3.48
C ASP A 288 -3.39 -2.83 4.09
N SER A 289 -2.82 -3.73 3.30
CA SER A 289 -2.45 -5.06 3.77
C SER A 289 -1.19 -5.10 4.65
N PHE A 290 -0.25 -4.17 4.45
CA PHE A 290 0.94 -4.01 5.30
C PHE A 290 0.71 -3.08 6.50
N GLY A 291 -0.44 -2.41 6.55
CA GLY A 291 -0.69 -1.31 7.45
C GLY A 291 -1.44 -1.65 8.72
N GLN A 292 -2.15 -2.73 8.74
CA GLN A 292 -2.95 -3.07 9.93
C GLN A 292 -2.15 -3.94 10.89
N ILE A 293 -1.34 -3.28 11.70
CA ILE A 293 -0.86 -3.91 12.93
C ILE A 293 -2.05 -3.90 13.88
N SER A 294 -2.60 -5.07 14.20
CA SER A 294 -3.68 -5.18 15.17
C SER A 294 -3.21 -4.60 16.50
N GLU A 295 -4.04 -3.77 17.11
CA GLU A 295 -3.73 -3.19 18.44
C GLU A 295 -3.76 -4.25 19.53
N ILE A 296 -4.39 -5.39 19.27
CA ILE A 296 -4.56 -6.50 20.20
C ILE A 296 -4.03 -7.76 19.53
N GLY A 297 -2.82 -8.14 19.88
CA GLY A 297 -2.21 -9.41 19.47
C GLY A 297 -2.35 -10.48 20.55
N ILE A 298 -1.89 -11.70 20.23
CA ILE A 298 -1.84 -12.83 21.17
C ILE A 298 -0.89 -12.52 22.34
N SER A 299 0.08 -11.64 22.11
CA SER A 299 1.02 -11.17 23.14
C SER A 299 1.29 -9.68 22.97
N ASN A 300 1.81 -9.04 24.02
CA ASN A 300 2.18 -7.62 24.00
C ASN A 300 3.27 -7.29 22.95
N LEU A 301 3.90 -8.27 22.32
CA LEU A 301 4.82 -8.06 21.19
C LEU A 301 4.12 -7.81 19.87
N GLU A 302 2.85 -8.11 19.74
CA GLU A 302 2.11 -7.98 18.48
C GLU A 302 1.49 -6.59 18.29
N HIS A 303 1.55 -5.70 19.28
CA HIS A 303 1.09 -4.33 19.12
C HIS A 303 2.26 -3.35 18.96
N LYS A 304 1.94 -2.15 18.52
CA LYS A 304 2.94 -1.12 18.25
C LYS A 304 3.55 -0.56 19.52
N TRP A 305 4.87 -0.49 19.53
CA TRP A 305 5.64 0.20 20.58
C TRP A 305 6.12 1.58 20.15
N ILE A 306 5.60 2.09 19.02
CA ILE A 306 5.96 3.37 18.43
C ILE A 306 4.69 4.17 18.16
N THR A 307 4.69 5.46 18.49
CA THR A 307 3.58 6.37 18.22
C THR A 307 3.58 6.82 16.75
N GLY A 308 2.39 7.10 16.22
CA GLY A 308 2.23 7.76 14.93
C GLY A 308 2.45 6.89 13.69
N THR A 309 2.77 5.61 13.84
CA THR A 309 2.93 4.67 12.72
C THR A 309 1.74 3.73 12.65
N ASP A 310 1.00 3.76 11.54
CA ASP A 310 -0.11 2.84 11.31
C ASP A 310 0.26 1.73 10.34
N SER A 311 1.36 1.88 9.60
CA SER A 311 1.83 0.94 8.59
C SER A 311 3.35 0.86 8.55
N PHE A 312 3.91 -0.26 8.12
CA PHE A 312 5.33 -0.38 7.75
C PHE A 312 5.64 0.21 6.38
N ALA A 313 4.62 0.62 5.62
CA ALA A 313 4.78 1.13 4.27
C ALA A 313 4.61 2.65 4.23
N VAL A 314 5.37 3.31 3.35
CA VAL A 314 5.21 4.72 3.00
C VAL A 314 4.74 4.81 1.56
N TYR A 315 3.68 5.54 1.33
CA TYR A 315 3.07 5.74 0.02
C TYR A 315 3.64 6.97 -0.68
N PHE A 316 3.98 6.81 -1.95
CA PHE A 316 4.35 7.89 -2.85
C PHE A 316 3.24 8.10 -3.88
N PRO A 317 2.21 8.91 -3.56
CA PRO A 317 1.12 9.17 -4.49
C PRO A 317 1.57 9.99 -5.68
N SER A 318 0.93 9.80 -6.82
CA SER A 318 1.01 10.77 -7.92
C SER A 318 0.42 12.11 -7.49
N ASN A 319 0.82 13.22 -8.13
CA ASN A 319 0.39 14.57 -7.76
C ASN A 319 -1.14 14.70 -7.66
N GLY A 320 -1.90 14.05 -8.57
CA GLY A 320 -3.36 14.06 -8.54
C GLY A 320 -3.99 13.24 -7.40
N LYS A 321 -3.22 12.36 -6.74
CA LYS A 321 -3.70 11.47 -5.67
C LYS A 321 -3.28 11.88 -4.26
N VAL A 322 -2.51 12.96 -4.11
CA VAL A 322 -2.05 13.46 -2.82
C VAL A 322 -3.22 13.81 -1.89
N LYS A 323 -4.25 14.49 -2.41
CA LYS A 323 -5.45 14.84 -1.63
C LYS A 323 -6.19 13.59 -1.15
N GLU A 324 -6.33 12.57 -1.99
CA GLU A 324 -6.97 11.30 -1.63
C GLU A 324 -6.16 10.55 -0.56
N ALA A 325 -4.83 10.53 -0.69
CA ALA A 325 -3.95 9.92 0.28
C ALA A 325 -4.06 10.58 1.66
N ALA A 326 -4.14 11.91 1.70
CA ALA A 326 -4.36 12.67 2.93
C ALA A 326 -5.73 12.39 3.56
N GLN A 327 -6.81 12.35 2.76
CA GLN A 327 -8.16 12.04 3.25
C GLN A 327 -8.27 10.64 3.83
N LYS A 328 -7.62 9.66 3.21
CA LYS A 328 -7.58 8.26 3.68
C LYS A 328 -6.57 8.03 4.80
N ARG A 329 -5.85 9.07 5.22
CA ARG A 329 -4.80 9.00 6.26
C ARG A 329 -3.71 7.96 5.98
N TYR A 330 -3.36 7.76 4.70
CA TYR A 330 -2.21 6.92 4.39
C TYR A 330 -0.90 7.56 4.88
N GLN A 331 0.05 6.75 5.26
CA GLN A 331 1.42 7.20 5.50
C GLN A 331 2.05 7.55 4.15
N TYR A 332 1.98 8.80 3.74
CA TYR A 332 2.49 9.24 2.45
C TYR A 332 3.53 10.33 2.59
N THR A 333 4.35 10.44 1.57
CA THR A 333 5.25 11.59 1.34
C THR A 333 5.25 11.95 -0.15
N THR A 334 5.77 13.11 -0.48
CA THR A 334 5.91 13.56 -1.87
C THR A 334 7.38 13.76 -2.22
N VAL A 335 7.69 13.90 -3.51
CA VAL A 335 9.07 14.17 -3.98
C VAL A 335 9.64 15.48 -3.38
N ARG A 336 8.77 16.40 -3.02
CA ARG A 336 9.15 17.70 -2.41
C ARG A 336 9.18 17.66 -0.88
N GLY A 337 8.98 16.49 -0.28
CA GLY A 337 8.77 16.35 1.15
C GLY A 337 7.33 16.67 1.54
N GLY A 338 7.07 16.76 2.83
CA GLY A 338 5.74 17.01 3.39
C GLY A 338 4.94 15.72 3.58
N GLY A 339 3.75 15.88 4.15
CA GLY A 339 2.88 14.78 4.51
C GLY A 339 3.25 14.13 5.83
N PHE A 340 2.74 12.93 6.02
CA PHE A 340 2.85 12.18 7.29
C PHE A 340 4.31 11.89 7.71
N VAL A 341 5.23 11.72 6.76
CA VAL A 341 6.62 11.35 7.08
C VAL A 341 7.33 12.44 7.88
N ASP A 342 7.05 13.72 7.58
CA ASP A 342 7.66 14.85 8.31
C ASP A 342 7.21 14.89 9.76
N GLU A 343 5.94 14.57 10.03
CA GLU A 343 5.41 14.45 11.40
C GLU A 343 6.06 13.26 12.13
N LEU A 344 6.17 12.11 11.45
CA LEU A 344 6.77 10.89 11.98
C LEU A 344 8.23 11.11 12.37
N GLU A 345 9.00 11.83 11.55
CA GLU A 345 10.42 12.11 11.78
C GLU A 345 10.66 13.31 12.71
N SER A 346 9.61 13.99 13.15
CA SER A 346 9.73 15.14 14.06
C SER A 346 10.42 14.77 15.36
N LYS A 347 11.13 15.74 15.96
CA LYS A 347 11.78 15.55 17.26
C LYS A 347 10.80 15.20 18.37
N GLU A 348 9.58 15.70 18.27
CA GLU A 348 8.52 15.46 19.24
C GLU A 348 8.02 14.03 19.15
N ASN A 349 7.74 13.55 17.93
CA ASN A 349 7.32 12.16 17.72
C ASN A 349 8.40 11.16 18.13
N ARG A 350 9.67 11.44 17.84
CA ARG A 350 10.80 10.61 18.30
C ARG A 350 10.85 10.50 19.84
N ARG A 351 10.60 11.61 20.55
CA ARG A 351 10.58 11.61 22.03
C ARG A 351 9.39 10.84 22.59
N SER A 352 8.21 11.02 22.00
CA SER A 352 6.99 10.30 22.44
C SER A 352 7.09 8.81 22.12
N SER A 353 7.57 8.44 20.95
CA SER A 353 7.84 7.04 20.58
C SER A 353 8.87 6.39 21.50
N GLY A 354 9.94 7.11 21.84
CA GLY A 354 10.94 6.58 22.76
C GLY A 354 10.40 6.35 24.18
N ARG A 355 9.46 7.19 24.64
CA ARG A 355 8.78 6.99 25.93
C ARG A 355 7.86 5.78 25.88
N LEU A 356 7.01 5.70 24.85
CA LEU A 356 6.11 4.56 24.67
C LEU A 356 6.90 3.25 24.58
N PHE A 357 7.95 3.20 23.75
CA PHE A 357 8.79 2.02 23.61
C PHE A 357 9.35 1.54 24.95
N LYS A 358 9.88 2.45 25.78
CA LYS A 358 10.38 2.10 27.12
C LYS A 358 9.29 1.59 28.03
N GLN A 359 8.10 2.20 27.99
CA GLN A 359 6.95 1.79 28.79
C GLN A 359 6.50 0.37 28.41
N GLU A 360 6.34 0.09 27.11
CA GLU A 360 5.93 -1.22 26.61
C GLU A 360 7.00 -2.28 26.89
N PHE A 361 8.27 -1.93 26.70
CA PHE A 361 9.38 -2.80 27.04
C PHE A 361 9.37 -3.19 28.53
N HIS A 362 9.16 -2.21 29.41
CA HIS A 362 9.03 -2.46 30.84
C HIS A 362 7.86 -3.39 31.15
N GLN A 363 6.70 -3.12 30.58
CA GLN A 363 5.51 -3.91 30.81
C GLN A 363 5.69 -5.36 30.34
N TYR A 364 6.30 -5.56 29.18
CA TYR A 364 6.53 -6.89 28.64
C TYR A 364 7.59 -7.68 29.40
N PHE A 365 8.76 -7.08 29.64
CA PHE A 365 9.89 -7.77 30.27
C PHE A 365 9.91 -7.64 31.81
N ARG A 366 8.99 -6.91 32.40
CA ARG A 366 8.90 -6.62 33.84
C ARG A 366 10.23 -6.09 34.42
N ARG A 367 10.91 -5.23 33.68
CA ARG A 367 12.19 -4.63 34.07
C ARG A 367 12.02 -3.13 34.33
N GLU A 368 12.62 -2.59 35.38
CA GLU A 368 12.59 -1.15 35.66
C GLU A 368 13.27 -0.35 34.53
N THR A 369 12.58 0.68 34.04
CA THR A 369 12.97 1.43 32.82
C THR A 369 13.81 2.66 33.12
N ALA A 370 13.96 3.12 34.35
CA ALA A 370 14.63 4.40 34.65
C ALA A 370 16.09 4.45 34.22
N SER A 371 16.75 3.30 34.06
CA SER A 371 18.18 3.19 33.71
C SER A 371 18.43 2.41 32.39
N ILE A 372 17.38 2.03 31.63
CA ILE A 372 17.56 1.17 30.45
C ILE A 372 17.89 2.02 29.24
N ASP A 373 19.06 1.78 28.66
CA ASP A 373 19.48 2.29 27.36
C ASP A 373 18.78 1.53 26.22
N PHE A 374 18.53 2.22 25.10
CA PHE A 374 17.96 1.61 23.90
C PHE A 374 18.80 0.46 23.37
N ALA A 375 20.13 0.55 23.45
CA ALA A 375 21.04 -0.51 23.05
C ALA A 375 20.83 -1.80 23.85
N LEU A 376 20.55 -1.68 25.14
CA LEU A 376 20.22 -2.85 25.97
C LEU A 376 18.85 -3.44 25.61
N CYS A 377 17.87 -2.60 25.30
CA CYS A 377 16.55 -3.05 24.82
C CYS A 377 16.68 -3.83 23.50
N GLU A 378 17.46 -3.30 22.55
CA GLU A 378 17.74 -3.94 21.29
C GLU A 378 18.41 -5.31 21.47
N GLU A 379 19.41 -5.40 22.33
CA GLU A 379 20.09 -6.65 22.64
C GLU A 379 19.15 -7.71 23.22
N ILE A 380 18.23 -7.31 24.09
CA ILE A 380 17.27 -8.23 24.70
C ILE A 380 16.25 -8.71 23.66
N LEU A 381 15.69 -7.80 22.86
CA LEU A 381 14.76 -8.13 21.78
C LEU A 381 15.39 -9.06 20.75
N TRP A 382 16.66 -8.77 20.41
CA TRP A 382 17.41 -9.63 19.49
C TRP A 382 17.61 -11.04 20.04
N LYS A 383 17.95 -11.18 21.33
CA LYS A 383 18.09 -12.50 21.97
C LYS A 383 16.79 -13.29 21.97
N GLU A 384 15.66 -12.62 22.21
CA GLU A 384 14.35 -13.28 22.12
C GLU A 384 14.05 -13.71 20.68
N LEU A 385 14.31 -12.88 19.68
CA LEU A 385 14.16 -13.21 18.28
C LEU A 385 15.05 -14.39 17.86
N GLU A 386 16.32 -14.38 18.30
CA GLU A 386 17.27 -15.48 18.05
C GLU A 386 16.79 -16.78 18.68
N LYS A 387 16.29 -16.74 19.90
CA LYS A 387 15.72 -17.88 20.61
C LYS A 387 14.54 -18.48 19.83
N VAL A 388 13.56 -17.65 19.48
CA VAL A 388 12.39 -18.06 18.69
C VAL A 388 12.82 -18.70 17.35
N ASN A 389 13.79 -18.10 16.65
CA ASN A 389 14.30 -18.65 15.41
C ASN A 389 15.00 -20.00 15.61
N LYS A 390 15.78 -20.14 16.71
CA LYS A 390 16.44 -21.41 17.06
C LYS A 390 15.42 -22.51 17.37
N ASP A 391 14.38 -22.18 18.13
CA ASP A 391 13.30 -23.11 18.46
C ASP A 391 12.55 -23.53 17.20
N ARG A 392 12.27 -22.61 16.28
CA ARG A 392 11.69 -22.89 14.97
C ARG A 392 12.56 -23.86 14.15
N ILE A 393 13.87 -23.61 14.08
CA ILE A 393 14.82 -24.47 13.37
C ILE A 393 14.85 -25.87 13.99
N ASN A 394 14.81 -25.96 15.33
CA ASN A 394 14.75 -27.22 16.04
C ASN A 394 13.47 -27.99 15.70
N CYS A 395 12.31 -27.33 15.72
CA CYS A 395 11.05 -27.93 15.33
C CYS A 395 11.09 -28.47 13.90
N ILE A 396 11.60 -27.70 12.94
CA ILE A 396 11.75 -28.16 11.54
C ILE A 396 12.70 -29.36 11.46
N SER A 397 13.80 -29.35 12.21
CA SER A 397 14.75 -30.46 12.24
C SER A 397 14.14 -31.72 12.85
N MET A 398 13.32 -31.58 13.90
CA MET A 398 12.54 -32.72 14.46
C MET A 398 11.56 -33.29 13.44
N LEU A 399 10.85 -32.45 12.70
CA LEU A 399 9.94 -32.88 11.64
C LEU A 399 10.68 -33.64 10.54
N ASP A 400 11.86 -33.18 10.16
CA ASP A 400 12.70 -33.84 9.15
C ASP A 400 13.18 -35.22 9.64
N ASN A 401 13.60 -35.28 10.91
CA ASN A 401 13.96 -36.57 11.57
C ASN A 401 12.77 -37.54 11.66
N ILE A 402 11.58 -37.04 12.06
CA ILE A 402 10.37 -37.85 12.10
C ILE A 402 10.05 -38.40 10.70
N LYS A 403 10.17 -37.58 9.66
CA LYS A 403 9.98 -38.02 8.27
C LYS A 403 10.97 -39.12 7.89
N SER A 404 12.22 -38.99 8.32
CA SER A 404 13.24 -40.00 8.04
C SER A 404 12.96 -41.34 8.76
N VAL A 405 12.35 -41.27 9.96
CA VAL A 405 11.98 -42.44 10.76
C VAL A 405 10.71 -43.15 10.22
N LEU A 406 9.74 -42.35 9.73
CA LEU A 406 8.46 -42.89 9.21
C LEU A 406 8.56 -43.55 7.86
N GLY A 407 9.69 -43.53 7.19
CA GLY A 407 10.19 -44.20 5.96
C GLY A 407 9.25 -44.83 4.94
N ARG A 408 7.97 -45.06 5.22
CA ARG A 408 6.98 -45.72 4.34
C ARG A 408 5.57 -45.12 4.37
N GLU A 409 5.24 -44.25 5.30
CA GLU A 409 3.96 -43.55 5.23
C GLU A 409 4.00 -42.53 4.10
N SER A 410 2.94 -42.50 3.29
CA SER A 410 2.84 -41.45 2.26
C SER A 410 2.92 -40.08 2.94
N TYR A 411 3.74 -39.20 2.41
CA TYR A 411 3.88 -37.82 2.93
C TYR A 411 2.52 -37.13 3.10
N GLY A 412 1.56 -37.44 2.22
CA GLY A 412 0.19 -36.91 2.32
C GLY A 412 -0.52 -37.33 3.60
N ALA A 413 -0.47 -38.59 3.99
CA ALA A 413 -1.10 -39.09 5.22
C ALA A 413 -0.43 -38.51 6.47
N TYR A 414 0.89 -38.32 6.45
CA TYR A 414 1.65 -37.71 7.52
C TYR A 414 1.32 -36.21 7.67
N VAL A 415 1.31 -35.45 6.54
CA VAL A 415 0.94 -34.04 6.52
C VAL A 415 -0.52 -33.86 6.96
N GLU A 416 -1.41 -34.75 6.51
CA GLU A 416 -2.82 -34.70 6.89
C GLU A 416 -3.01 -34.93 8.40
N ARG A 417 -2.26 -35.86 8.98
CA ARG A 417 -2.26 -36.13 10.42
C ARG A 417 -1.71 -34.92 11.21
N ILE A 418 -0.63 -34.32 10.75
CA ILE A 418 -0.09 -33.09 11.37
C ILE A 418 -1.08 -31.94 11.22
N MET A 419 -1.65 -31.75 10.03
CA MET A 419 -2.69 -30.74 9.81
C MET A 419 -3.91 -30.95 10.69
N GLN A 420 -4.30 -32.21 10.91
CA GLN A 420 -5.38 -32.52 11.85
C GLN A 420 -4.97 -32.18 13.30
N ASN A 421 -3.72 -32.42 13.68
CA ASN A 421 -3.25 -32.03 15.00
C ASN A 421 -3.14 -30.52 15.16
N ILE A 422 -2.62 -29.81 14.15
CA ILE A 422 -2.60 -28.35 14.13
C ILE A 422 -4.03 -27.79 14.25
N ARG A 423 -4.98 -28.32 13.49
CA ARG A 423 -6.39 -27.89 13.61
C ARG A 423 -6.97 -28.15 15.00
N LYS A 424 -6.58 -29.26 15.64
CA LYS A 424 -6.99 -29.54 17.03
C LYS A 424 -6.39 -28.53 17.99
N GLU A 425 -5.11 -28.22 17.85
CA GLU A 425 -4.44 -27.22 18.68
C GLU A 425 -4.99 -25.82 18.44
N GLU A 426 -5.29 -25.48 17.18
CA GLU A 426 -5.96 -24.22 16.84
C GLU A 426 -7.37 -24.14 17.45
N ALA A 427 -8.12 -25.26 17.44
CA ALA A 427 -9.43 -25.32 18.09
C ALA A 427 -9.32 -25.11 19.62
N ILE A 428 -8.33 -25.77 20.25
CA ILE A 428 -8.04 -25.60 21.68
C ILE A 428 -7.62 -24.14 21.97
N ARG A 429 -6.77 -23.57 21.13
CA ARG A 429 -6.35 -22.18 21.27
C ARG A 429 -7.53 -21.21 21.18
N ASN A 430 -8.41 -21.43 20.21
CA ASN A 430 -9.61 -20.60 20.05
C ASN A 430 -10.58 -20.77 21.22
N ASP A 431 -10.71 -21.99 21.75
CA ASP A 431 -11.52 -22.22 22.95
C ASP A 431 -10.93 -21.51 24.17
N LEU A 432 -9.63 -21.61 24.37
CA LEU A 432 -8.91 -20.90 25.43
C LEU A 432 -9.05 -19.37 25.28
N GLN A 433 -8.94 -18.86 24.05
CA GLN A 433 -9.15 -17.43 23.79
C GLN A 433 -10.56 -16.98 24.17
N ASN A 434 -11.58 -17.75 23.79
CA ASN A 434 -12.96 -17.49 24.19
C ASN A 434 -13.16 -17.55 25.72
N GLN A 435 -12.44 -18.47 26.38
CA GLN A 435 -12.46 -18.54 27.84
C GLN A 435 -11.80 -17.32 28.48
N ILE A 436 -10.67 -16.85 27.91
CA ILE A 436 -9.99 -15.64 28.36
C ILE A 436 -10.90 -14.42 28.22
N GLU A 437 -11.57 -14.26 27.07
CA GLU A 437 -12.51 -13.16 26.84
C GLU A 437 -13.64 -13.19 27.87
N LYS A 438 -14.24 -14.35 28.10
CA LYS A 438 -15.28 -14.51 29.14
C LYS A 438 -14.78 -14.17 30.55
N ILE A 439 -13.55 -14.59 30.87
CA ILE A 439 -12.92 -14.24 32.16
C ILE A 439 -12.69 -12.74 32.26
N GLN A 440 -12.22 -12.10 31.17
CA GLN A 440 -12.02 -10.66 31.13
C GLN A 440 -13.34 -9.89 31.30
N GLU A 441 -14.38 -10.30 30.59
CA GLU A 441 -15.72 -9.72 30.73
C GLU A 441 -16.24 -9.87 32.17
N THR A 442 -16.08 -11.08 32.73
CA THR A 442 -16.50 -11.38 34.11
C THR A 442 -15.70 -10.54 35.10
N THR A 443 -14.38 -10.42 34.89
CA THR A 443 -13.50 -9.60 35.74
C THR A 443 -13.89 -8.13 35.67
N GLN A 444 -14.15 -7.60 34.46
CA GLN A 444 -14.58 -6.22 34.29
C GLN A 444 -15.93 -5.96 34.97
N TRP A 445 -16.87 -6.92 34.86
CA TRP A 445 -18.14 -6.86 35.54
C TRP A 445 -17.96 -6.78 37.06
N PHE A 446 -17.09 -7.66 37.62
CA PHE A 446 -16.79 -7.63 39.07
C PHE A 446 -16.14 -6.31 39.49
N LEU A 447 -15.21 -5.79 38.75
CA LEU A 447 -14.57 -4.50 39.04
C LEU A 447 -15.59 -3.36 39.04
N ASN A 448 -16.50 -3.33 38.10
CA ASN A 448 -17.57 -2.34 38.03
C ASN A 448 -18.49 -2.46 39.24
N ARG A 449 -18.91 -3.69 39.57
CA ARG A 449 -19.77 -3.95 40.74
C ARG A 449 -19.06 -3.58 42.05
N MET A 450 -17.80 -3.87 42.19
CA MET A 450 -17.03 -3.50 43.35
C MET A 450 -16.91 -1.97 43.48
N GLN A 451 -16.80 -1.25 42.42
CA GLN A 451 -16.81 0.22 42.44
C GLN A 451 -18.18 0.77 42.86
N GLU A 452 -19.27 0.23 42.34
CA GLU A 452 -20.62 0.59 42.74
C GLU A 452 -20.86 0.29 44.25
N TRP A 453 -20.43 -0.89 44.69
CA TRP A 453 -20.49 -1.26 46.10
C TRP A 453 -19.70 -0.29 46.97
N ARG A 454 -18.49 0.06 46.56
CA ARG A 454 -17.64 1.04 47.31
C ARG A 454 -18.33 2.39 47.42
N LYS A 455 -18.91 2.89 46.32
CA LYS A 455 -19.67 4.17 46.30
C LYS A 455 -20.85 4.10 47.26
N ALA A 456 -21.64 3.05 47.17
CA ALA A 456 -22.78 2.85 48.06
C ALA A 456 -22.39 2.62 49.52
N TYR A 457 -21.29 1.91 49.77
CA TYR A 457 -20.74 1.74 51.15
C TYR A 457 -20.27 3.08 51.73
N GLN A 458 -19.77 3.99 50.96
CA GLN A 458 -19.38 5.32 51.42
C GLN A 458 -20.58 6.17 51.86
N GLN A 459 -21.78 5.85 51.38
CA GLN A 459 -23.01 6.54 51.82
C GLN A 459 -23.53 6.10 53.19
N PHE A 460 -23.01 4.99 53.73
CA PHE A 460 -23.34 4.62 55.11
C PHE A 460 -22.87 5.66 56.10
N PRO A 461 -23.65 5.93 57.15
CA PRO A 461 -23.25 6.83 58.20
C PRO A 461 -21.86 6.42 58.81
N TRP A 462 -21.06 7.40 59.14
CA TRP A 462 -19.68 7.20 59.60
C TRP A 462 -19.57 6.26 60.81
N TYR A 463 -20.53 6.30 61.71
CA TYR A 463 -20.58 5.41 62.89
C TYR A 463 -20.82 3.94 62.52
N VAL A 464 -21.61 3.65 61.49
CA VAL A 464 -21.83 2.27 61.00
C VAL A 464 -20.53 1.74 60.40
N ARG A 465 -19.76 2.57 59.72
CA ARG A 465 -18.47 2.20 59.12
C ARG A 465 -17.39 2.00 60.18
N LEU A 466 -17.42 2.81 61.28
CA LEU A 466 -16.47 2.71 62.37
C LEU A 466 -16.71 1.45 63.21
N LEU A 467 -17.99 1.14 63.46
CA LEU A 467 -18.41 0.02 64.31
C LEU A 467 -18.58 -1.30 63.54
N LYS A 468 -17.99 -1.42 62.33
CA LYS A 468 -18.11 -2.59 61.45
C LYS A 468 -17.65 -3.91 62.10
N LYS A 469 -16.82 -3.87 63.11
CA LYS A 469 -16.35 -5.06 63.87
C LYS A 469 -17.37 -5.63 64.85
N PHE A 470 -18.40 -4.86 65.22
CA PHE A 470 -19.44 -5.38 66.12
C PHE A 470 -20.44 -6.24 65.35
N PHE A 471 -20.87 -7.35 65.88
CA PHE A 471 -21.67 -8.38 65.29
C PHE A 471 -22.97 -7.83 64.65
N CYS A 472 -23.67 -6.94 65.34
CA CYS A 472 -24.93 -6.36 64.82
C CYS A 472 -24.73 -5.49 63.58
N PHE A 473 -23.65 -4.72 63.49
CA PHE A 473 -23.33 -3.90 62.33
C PHE A 473 -22.70 -4.73 61.20
N LYS A 474 -21.87 -5.73 61.56
CA LYS A 474 -21.27 -6.68 60.60
C LYS A 474 -22.39 -7.44 59.85
N SER A 475 -23.37 -7.99 60.56
CA SER A 475 -24.49 -8.71 59.92
C SER A 475 -25.39 -7.83 59.09
N LYS A 476 -25.54 -6.54 59.41
CA LYS A 476 -26.31 -5.57 58.61
C LYS A 476 -25.58 -5.20 57.36
N ILE A 477 -24.29 -4.97 57.41
CA ILE A 477 -23.45 -4.67 56.25
C ILE A 477 -23.38 -5.90 55.33
N GLN A 478 -23.22 -7.10 55.90
CA GLN A 478 -23.21 -8.33 55.13
C GLN A 478 -24.54 -8.55 54.39
N ARG A 479 -25.68 -8.45 55.05
CA ARG A 479 -27.02 -8.58 54.41
C ARG A 479 -27.21 -7.55 53.30
N TRP A 480 -26.77 -6.30 53.53
CA TRP A 480 -26.84 -5.27 52.52
C TRP A 480 -25.89 -5.57 51.37
N SER A 481 -24.66 -6.06 51.58
CA SER A 481 -23.73 -6.46 50.55
C SER A 481 -24.30 -7.58 49.67
N PHE A 482 -24.98 -8.56 50.28
CA PHE A 482 -25.68 -9.62 49.56
C PHE A 482 -26.84 -9.11 48.72
N SER A 483 -27.54 -8.05 49.12
CA SER A 483 -28.62 -7.48 48.32
C SER A 483 -28.14 -6.76 47.06
N PHE A 484 -26.84 -6.42 47.03
CA PHE A 484 -26.21 -5.82 45.83
C PHE A 484 -26.02 -6.83 44.68
N VAL A 485 -26.04 -8.13 45.02
CA VAL A 485 -25.94 -9.20 44.01
C VAL A 485 -27.35 -9.66 43.69
N ASN A 486 -27.88 -9.22 42.56
CA ASN A 486 -29.22 -9.61 42.12
C ASN A 486 -29.27 -11.11 41.81
N GLN A 487 -30.42 -11.78 42.06
CA GLN A 487 -30.59 -13.19 41.72
C GLN A 487 -30.39 -13.52 40.25
N ALA A 488 -30.74 -12.59 39.36
CA ALA A 488 -30.49 -12.71 37.94
C ALA A 488 -29.00 -12.72 37.57
N GLU A 489 -28.19 -11.99 38.32
CA GLU A 489 -26.74 -11.91 38.11
C GLU A 489 -26.02 -13.14 38.70
N LEU A 490 -26.58 -13.72 39.79
CA LEU A 490 -26.13 -15.02 40.30
C LEU A 490 -26.40 -16.18 39.33
N SER A 491 -27.45 -16.10 38.51
CA SER A 491 -27.72 -17.09 37.50
C SER A 491 -26.74 -17.03 36.31
N PHE A 492 -26.22 -15.85 36.00
CA PHE A 492 -25.14 -15.67 35.04
C PHE A 492 -23.85 -16.35 35.52
N LEU A 493 -23.50 -16.16 36.80
CA LEU A 493 -22.33 -16.77 37.41
C LEU A 493 -22.45 -18.29 37.59
N ARG A 494 -23.68 -18.83 37.74
CA ARG A 494 -23.92 -20.27 37.87
C ARG A 494 -23.81 -21.07 36.58
N ARG A 495 -23.87 -20.43 35.45
CA ARG A 495 -23.73 -21.11 34.13
C ARG A 495 -22.29 -21.49 33.79
N ASP A 496 -21.32 -20.81 34.38
CA ASP A 496 -19.90 -21.13 34.21
C ASP A 496 -19.32 -21.63 35.54
N THR A 497 -18.94 -22.88 35.57
CA THR A 497 -18.50 -23.67 36.76
C THR A 497 -17.27 -23.13 37.49
N VAL A 498 -16.66 -22.06 37.05
CA VAL A 498 -15.47 -21.44 37.64
C VAL A 498 -15.80 -20.42 38.73
N SER A 499 -17.01 -19.98 38.86
CA SER A 499 -17.36 -18.79 39.65
C SER A 499 -17.67 -19.02 41.13
N TYR A 500 -17.91 -20.28 41.56
CA TYR A 500 -18.28 -20.54 42.94
C TYR A 500 -17.09 -20.41 43.93
N THR A 501 -15.90 -20.69 43.48
CA THR A 501 -14.65 -20.52 44.24
C THR A 501 -14.26 -19.04 44.43
N HIS A 502 -14.58 -18.19 43.47
CA HIS A 502 -14.29 -16.76 43.52
C HIS A 502 -15.26 -16.00 44.46
N LEU A 503 -16.53 -16.42 44.57
CA LEU A 503 -17.46 -15.84 45.53
C LEU A 503 -17.06 -16.16 46.98
N ARG A 504 -16.50 -17.33 47.27
CA ARG A 504 -15.93 -17.68 48.58
C ARG A 504 -14.66 -16.89 48.93
N ALA A 505 -13.84 -16.56 47.93
CA ALA A 505 -12.68 -15.71 48.13
C ALA A 505 -13.06 -14.26 48.50
N HIS A 506 -14.25 -13.79 48.10
CA HIS A 506 -14.76 -12.48 48.49
C HIS A 506 -15.30 -12.43 49.92
N GLU A 507 -15.68 -13.58 50.52
CA GLU A 507 -15.95 -13.60 51.96
C GLU A 507 -14.71 -13.25 52.78
N THR A 508 -13.51 -13.64 52.31
CA THR A 508 -12.22 -13.32 52.97
C THR A 508 -11.75 -11.88 52.71
N VAL A 509 -12.18 -11.23 51.64
CA VAL A 509 -11.86 -9.80 51.35
C VAL A 509 -12.73 -8.84 52.18
N LEU A 510 -13.88 -9.29 52.67
CA LEU A 510 -14.73 -8.51 53.58
C LEU A 510 -14.23 -8.54 55.03
N ASP A 511 -13.28 -9.42 55.36
CA ASP A 511 -12.62 -9.52 56.67
C ASP A 511 -11.31 -8.71 56.74
N LEU A 512 -10.87 -8.09 55.67
CA LEU A 512 -9.78 -7.10 55.59
C LEU A 512 -10.37 -5.67 55.46
#